data_8bca0a7f83a67e48b9616f4cba0f619a
#
_entry.id   8bca0a7f83a67e48b9616f4cba0f619a
#
_cell.length_a   1.000
_cell.length_b   1.000
_cell.length_c   1.000
_cell.angle_alpha   90.00
_cell.angle_beta   90.00
_cell.angle_gamma   90.00
#
_symmetry.space_group_name_H-M   'P 1'
#
loop_
_entity.id
_entity.type
_entity.pdbx_description
1 polymer ?
#
loop_
_entity_poly.entity_id
_entity_poly.type
_entity_poly.pdbx_seq_one_letter_code
_entity_poly.pdbx_strand_id
1 'polypeptide(L)'
;QLQAQLDEVVRAMSAGGAPSSQVYIALRQVVLASTMAQRVTQIRAGGATASLAGDALKRDTDVFESVLKGLRDGGNANVQKLTNGSAIAALNQASVLWTDMRKDLDAILGGSNNLFSAQSAAASITGGSDALLEDSQALFDALTAFGSVKSTNPIGHPLVSLVAGALAVLSIVGLLFSLWRAQQKRFDTTKELNDRNQEAIMRLLDEMGSLAEGDL
;
A
#
# COMPACT_ATOMS: atom_id res chain seq x y z
N GLN A 1 -15.71 17.53 7.38
CA GLN A 1 -15.42 18.43 8.52
C GLN A 1 -14.22 19.35 8.20
N LEU A 2 -13.07 18.83 7.74
CA LEU A 2 -11.89 19.66 7.41
C LEU A 2 -12.21 20.76 6.38
N GLN A 3 -12.90 20.42 5.29
CA GLN A 3 -13.29 21.39 4.27
C GLN A 3 -14.12 22.55 4.85
N ALA A 4 -15.08 22.24 5.71
CA ALA A 4 -15.91 23.27 6.34
C ALA A 4 -15.10 24.22 7.23
N GLN A 5 -14.05 23.70 7.93
CA GLN A 5 -13.16 24.54 8.72
C GLN A 5 -12.24 25.40 7.83
N LEU A 6 -11.78 24.86 6.71
CA LEU A 6 -11.00 25.62 5.74
C LEU A 6 -11.85 26.73 5.07
N ASP A 7 -13.11 26.47 4.77
CA ASP A 7 -14.05 27.48 4.27
C ASP A 7 -14.23 28.60 5.29
N GLU A 8 -14.30 28.25 6.59
CA GLU A 8 -14.37 29.25 7.66
C GLU A 8 -13.09 30.08 7.75
N VAL A 9 -11.90 29.47 7.56
CA VAL A 9 -10.63 30.21 7.46
C VAL A 9 -10.70 31.21 6.31
N VAL A 10 -11.13 30.79 5.12
CA VAL A 10 -11.26 31.65 3.93
C VAL A 10 -12.21 32.82 4.20
N ARG A 11 -13.36 32.52 4.80
CA ARG A 11 -14.39 33.53 5.14
C ARG A 11 -13.86 34.53 6.15
N ALA A 12 -13.22 34.06 7.22
CA ALA A 12 -12.64 34.90 8.25
C ALA A 12 -11.47 35.76 7.72
N MET A 13 -10.65 35.22 6.81
CA MET A 13 -9.61 35.99 6.13
C MET A 13 -10.20 37.11 5.27
N SER A 14 -11.21 36.80 4.48
CA SER A 14 -11.90 37.77 3.62
C SER A 14 -12.56 38.87 4.44
N ALA A 15 -13.26 38.52 5.51
CA ALA A 15 -13.90 39.46 6.41
C ALA A 15 -12.87 40.33 7.17
N GLY A 16 -11.70 39.77 7.45
CA GLY A 16 -10.60 40.47 8.13
C GLY A 16 -9.73 41.34 7.20
N GLY A 17 -10.08 41.47 5.92
CA GLY A 17 -9.33 42.28 4.96
C GLY A 17 -7.96 41.71 4.57
N ALA A 18 -7.79 40.41 4.64
CA ALA A 18 -6.56 39.77 4.19
C ALA A 18 -6.31 40.03 2.68
N PRO A 19 -5.06 40.11 2.22
CA PRO A 19 -4.74 40.25 0.82
C PRO A 19 -5.39 39.15 -0.04
N SER A 20 -5.95 39.51 -1.20
CA SER A 20 -6.65 38.57 -2.08
C SER A 20 -5.77 37.38 -2.49
N SER A 21 -4.45 37.57 -2.63
CA SER A 21 -3.50 36.50 -2.88
C SER A 21 -3.45 35.46 -1.74
N GLN A 22 -3.54 35.89 -0.49
CA GLN A 22 -3.55 34.99 0.67
C GLN A 22 -4.88 34.24 0.81
N VAL A 23 -5.99 34.96 0.56
CA VAL A 23 -7.33 34.32 0.49
C VAL A 23 -7.37 33.26 -0.61
N TYR A 24 -6.78 33.54 -1.77
CA TYR A 24 -6.66 32.57 -2.85
C TYR A 24 -5.85 31.32 -2.46
N ILE A 25 -4.72 31.52 -1.75
CA ILE A 25 -3.90 30.41 -1.25
C ILE A 25 -4.73 29.54 -0.27
N ALA A 26 -5.48 30.14 0.65
CA ALA A 26 -6.35 29.42 1.56
C ALA A 26 -7.49 28.67 0.83
N LEU A 27 -8.11 29.30 -0.18
CA LEU A 27 -9.14 28.68 -1.01
C LEU A 27 -8.61 27.45 -1.76
N ARG A 28 -7.38 27.51 -2.26
CA ARG A 28 -6.72 26.36 -2.89
C ARG A 28 -6.57 25.17 -1.94
N GLN A 29 -6.47 25.38 -0.61
CA GLN A 29 -6.43 24.30 0.35
C GLN A 29 -7.76 23.56 0.48
N VAL A 30 -8.88 24.26 0.32
CA VAL A 30 -10.21 23.62 0.26
C VAL A 30 -10.29 22.66 -0.93
N VAL A 31 -9.86 23.14 -2.10
CA VAL A 31 -9.82 22.31 -3.32
C VAL A 31 -8.87 21.13 -3.15
N LEU A 32 -7.68 21.37 -2.58
CA LEU A 32 -6.68 20.33 -2.35
C LEU A 32 -7.19 19.25 -1.39
N ALA A 33 -7.89 19.64 -0.32
CA ALA A 33 -8.53 18.70 0.61
C ALA A 33 -9.57 17.80 -0.10
N SER A 34 -10.35 18.38 -1.03
CA SER A 34 -11.29 17.61 -1.87
C SER A 34 -10.55 16.62 -2.79
N THR A 35 -9.48 17.09 -3.42
CA THR A 35 -8.65 16.25 -4.31
C THR A 35 -8.02 15.09 -3.56
N MET A 36 -7.49 15.33 -2.36
CA MET A 36 -6.94 14.26 -1.49
C MET A 36 -8.00 13.21 -1.16
N ALA A 37 -9.23 13.61 -0.82
CA ALA A 37 -10.33 12.68 -0.57
C ALA A 37 -10.64 11.79 -1.80
N GLN A 38 -10.63 12.38 -3.01
CA GLN A 38 -10.81 11.61 -4.25
C GLN A 38 -9.67 10.62 -4.48
N ARG A 39 -8.41 11.02 -4.20
CA ARG A 39 -7.24 10.12 -4.32
C ARG A 39 -7.32 8.96 -3.35
N VAL A 40 -7.75 9.19 -2.11
CA VAL A 40 -8.00 8.12 -1.14
C VAL A 40 -9.02 7.11 -1.69
N THR A 41 -10.09 7.58 -2.32
CA THR A 41 -11.07 6.70 -2.96
C THR A 41 -10.45 5.89 -4.11
N GLN A 42 -9.60 6.52 -4.93
CA GLN A 42 -8.87 5.83 -6.02
C GLN A 42 -7.90 4.77 -5.48
N ILE A 43 -7.17 5.07 -4.41
CA ILE A 43 -6.28 4.10 -3.75
C ILE A 43 -7.08 2.92 -3.21
N ARG A 44 -8.22 3.17 -2.56
CA ARG A 44 -9.09 2.10 -2.03
C ARG A 44 -9.74 1.24 -3.11
N ALA A 45 -10.02 1.82 -4.27
CA ALA A 45 -10.51 1.08 -5.42
C ALA A 45 -9.46 0.12 -6.00
N GLY A 46 -8.18 0.36 -5.75
CA GLY A 46 -7.09 -0.47 -6.22
C GLY A 46 -6.81 -0.32 -7.72
N GLY A 47 -6.12 -1.30 -8.28
CA GLY A 47 -5.75 -1.32 -9.70
C GLY A 47 -4.48 -0.52 -10.04
N ALA A 48 -4.18 -0.44 -11.33
CA ALA A 48 -2.93 0.17 -11.83
C ALA A 48 -2.80 1.67 -11.48
N THR A 49 -3.92 2.38 -11.27
CA THR A 49 -3.92 3.81 -10.93
C THR A 49 -3.72 4.08 -9.44
N ALA A 50 -3.86 3.08 -8.58
CA ALA A 50 -3.75 3.25 -7.12
C ALA A 50 -2.36 3.72 -6.68
N SER A 51 -1.30 3.19 -7.28
CA SER A 51 0.08 3.61 -7.00
C SER A 51 0.30 5.08 -7.37
N LEU A 52 -0.12 5.49 -8.57
CA LEU A 52 -0.03 6.89 -9.02
C LEU A 52 -0.84 7.83 -8.12
N ALA A 53 -2.03 7.38 -7.69
CA ALA A 53 -2.86 8.13 -6.75
C ALA A 53 -2.19 8.24 -5.38
N GLY A 54 -1.48 7.22 -4.92
CA GLY A 54 -0.70 7.22 -3.69
C GLY A 54 0.42 8.24 -3.71
N ASP A 55 1.26 8.23 -4.77
CA ASP A 55 2.34 9.19 -4.95
C ASP A 55 1.82 10.64 -5.06
N ALA A 56 0.71 10.82 -5.74
CA ALA A 56 0.08 12.12 -5.86
C ALA A 56 -0.52 12.57 -4.52
N LEU A 57 -1.16 11.67 -3.77
CA LEU A 57 -1.68 11.95 -2.42
C LEU A 57 -0.56 12.40 -1.48
N LYS A 58 0.59 11.73 -1.51
CA LYS A 58 1.75 12.11 -0.69
C LYS A 58 2.19 13.54 -0.99
N ARG A 59 2.36 13.89 -2.27
CA ARG A 59 2.73 15.27 -2.67
C ARG A 59 1.69 16.30 -2.24
N ASP A 60 0.41 15.99 -2.43
CA ASP A 60 -0.69 16.88 -2.04
C ASP A 60 -0.71 17.11 -0.52
N THR A 61 -0.45 16.06 0.26
CA THR A 61 -0.34 16.09 1.71
C THR A 61 0.79 17.01 2.17
N ASP A 62 1.98 16.87 1.56
CA ASP A 62 3.15 17.69 1.89
C ASP A 62 2.92 19.18 1.56
N VAL A 63 2.30 19.46 0.41
CA VAL A 63 1.92 20.84 0.01
C VAL A 63 0.88 21.42 0.97
N PHE A 64 -0.14 20.64 1.31
CA PHE A 64 -1.19 21.06 2.24
C PHE A 64 -0.62 21.43 3.60
N GLU A 65 0.21 20.58 4.17
CA GLU A 65 0.86 20.79 5.46
C GLU A 65 1.80 22.02 5.46
N SER A 66 2.58 22.18 4.38
CA SER A 66 3.46 23.33 4.21
C SER A 66 2.67 24.65 4.21
N VAL A 67 1.52 24.70 3.53
CA VAL A 67 0.68 25.90 3.49
C VAL A 67 0.00 26.16 4.84
N LEU A 68 -0.54 25.13 5.50
CA LEU A 68 -1.12 25.26 6.84
C LEU A 68 -0.11 25.81 7.84
N LYS A 69 1.10 25.28 7.81
CA LYS A 69 2.21 25.77 8.64
C LYS A 69 2.57 27.20 8.28
N GLY A 70 2.64 27.55 6.99
CA GLY A 70 2.90 28.91 6.53
C GLY A 70 1.85 29.91 7.02
N LEU A 71 0.56 29.56 6.97
CA LEU A 71 -0.54 30.40 7.47
C LEU A 71 -0.48 30.57 8.98
N ARG A 72 -0.03 29.58 9.74
CA ARG A 72 0.08 29.61 11.20
C ARG A 72 1.32 30.35 11.68
N ASP A 73 2.48 29.97 11.14
CA ASP A 73 3.77 30.37 11.68
C ASP A 73 4.48 31.45 10.82
N GLY A 74 4.13 31.53 9.55
CA GLY A 74 4.87 32.28 8.54
C GLY A 74 6.09 31.51 8.03
N GLY A 75 7.02 32.20 7.40
CA GLY A 75 8.32 31.61 6.97
C GLY A 75 8.31 30.90 5.62
N ASN A 76 7.19 30.85 4.92
CA ASN A 76 7.11 30.39 3.54
C ASN A 76 7.06 31.62 2.61
N ALA A 77 7.89 31.65 1.57
CA ALA A 77 8.05 32.81 0.69
C ALA A 77 6.73 33.35 0.08
N ASN A 78 5.73 32.47 -0.07
CA ASN A 78 4.45 32.80 -0.71
C ASN A 78 3.26 32.81 0.26
N VAL A 79 3.44 32.42 1.53
CA VAL A 79 2.37 32.31 2.52
C VAL A 79 2.68 33.19 3.70
N GLN A 80 1.82 34.19 3.95
CA GLN A 80 1.97 35.07 5.08
C GLN A 80 1.24 34.51 6.31
N LYS A 81 1.82 34.75 7.48
CA LYS A 81 1.18 34.41 8.74
C LYS A 81 -0.14 35.16 8.91
N LEU A 82 -1.16 34.45 9.36
CA LEU A 82 -2.46 35.05 9.71
C LEU A 82 -2.31 35.99 10.93
N THR A 83 -2.96 37.15 10.85
CA THR A 83 -3.00 38.13 11.94
C THR A 83 -4.40 38.32 12.52
N ASN A 84 -5.43 37.93 11.77
CA ASN A 84 -6.82 38.01 12.20
C ASN A 84 -7.17 36.90 13.21
N GLY A 85 -7.71 37.26 14.38
CA GLY A 85 -8.01 36.32 15.47
C GLY A 85 -9.03 35.27 15.11
N SER A 86 -10.08 35.60 14.35
CA SER A 86 -11.10 34.63 13.92
C SER A 86 -10.53 33.65 12.89
N ALA A 87 -9.69 34.11 11.96
CA ALA A 87 -9.03 33.26 11.00
C ALA A 87 -8.01 32.32 11.70
N ILE A 88 -7.29 32.79 12.71
CA ILE A 88 -6.38 31.97 13.52
C ILE A 88 -7.15 30.89 14.29
N ALA A 89 -8.30 31.24 14.89
CA ALA A 89 -9.14 30.28 15.61
C ALA A 89 -9.64 29.16 14.68
N ALA A 90 -10.14 29.52 13.50
CA ALA A 90 -10.60 28.56 12.49
C ALA A 90 -9.41 27.70 11.97
N LEU A 91 -8.23 28.29 11.75
CA LEU A 91 -7.04 27.58 11.32
C LEU A 91 -6.55 26.56 12.38
N ASN A 92 -6.63 26.92 13.66
CA ASN A 92 -6.28 26.00 14.74
C ASN A 92 -7.22 24.78 14.76
N GLN A 93 -8.53 24.98 14.56
CA GLN A 93 -9.48 23.88 14.46
C GLN A 93 -9.20 23.00 13.22
N ALA A 94 -8.92 23.62 12.07
CA ALA A 94 -8.52 22.91 10.87
C ALA A 94 -7.22 22.11 11.10
N SER A 95 -6.25 22.67 11.84
CA SER A 95 -4.97 22.00 12.14
C SER A 95 -5.13 20.77 13.04
N VAL A 96 -6.06 20.83 14.02
CA VAL A 96 -6.38 19.64 14.85
C VAL A 96 -6.98 18.52 14.00
N LEU A 97 -7.98 18.85 13.18
CA LEU A 97 -8.58 17.87 12.26
C LEU A 97 -7.56 17.30 11.26
N TRP A 98 -6.65 18.16 10.79
CA TRP A 98 -5.58 17.74 9.91
C TRP A 98 -4.64 16.74 10.58
N THR A 99 -4.26 16.97 11.83
CA THR A 99 -3.36 16.08 12.57
C THR A 99 -3.94 14.67 12.70
N ASP A 100 -5.23 14.55 12.92
CA ASP A 100 -5.91 13.25 12.98
C ASP A 100 -6.02 12.61 11.60
N MET A 101 -6.43 13.38 10.59
CA MET A 101 -6.48 12.90 9.20
C MET A 101 -5.10 12.47 8.67
N ARG A 102 -4.03 13.16 9.07
CA ARG A 102 -2.66 12.83 8.64
C ARG A 102 -2.27 11.41 9.04
N LYS A 103 -2.62 10.99 10.25
CA LYS A 103 -2.36 9.61 10.72
C LYS A 103 -3.07 8.58 9.84
N ASP A 104 -4.34 8.86 9.50
CA ASP A 104 -5.11 7.97 8.63
C ASP A 104 -4.55 7.94 7.21
N LEU A 105 -4.11 9.08 6.67
CA LEU A 105 -3.48 9.17 5.37
C LEU A 105 -2.15 8.42 5.32
N ASP A 106 -1.32 8.54 6.35
CA ASP A 106 -0.04 7.81 6.46
C ASP A 106 -0.27 6.29 6.55
N ALA A 107 -1.31 5.85 7.26
CA ALA A 107 -1.71 4.45 7.30
C ALA A 107 -2.18 3.94 5.92
N ILE A 108 -2.96 4.73 5.19
CA ILE A 108 -3.41 4.40 3.82
C ILE A 108 -2.21 4.33 2.87
N LEU A 109 -1.29 5.30 2.95
CA LEU A 109 -0.09 5.33 2.11
C LEU A 109 0.85 4.15 2.40
N GLY A 110 1.02 3.80 3.68
CA GLY A 110 1.79 2.62 4.09
C GLY A 110 1.17 1.31 3.62
N GLY A 111 -0.17 1.22 3.65
CA GLY A 111 -0.92 0.04 3.21
C GLY A 111 -1.02 -0.10 1.68
N SER A 112 -0.97 1.00 0.93
CA SER A 112 -1.16 1.01 -0.52
C SER A 112 -0.08 0.21 -1.27
N ASN A 113 1.17 0.26 -0.82
CA ASN A 113 2.28 -0.51 -1.41
C ASN A 113 2.07 -2.03 -1.25
N ASN A 114 1.58 -2.46 -0.09
CA ASN A 114 1.30 -3.88 0.18
C ASN A 114 0.09 -4.36 -0.67
N LEU A 115 -0.93 -3.53 -0.80
CA LEU A 115 -2.10 -3.83 -1.63
C LEU A 115 -1.73 -3.95 -3.10
N PHE A 116 -0.89 -3.03 -3.62
CA PHE A 116 -0.39 -3.09 -4.99
C PHE A 116 0.43 -4.36 -5.25
N SER A 117 1.32 -4.72 -4.32
CA SER A 117 2.12 -5.95 -4.42
C SER A 117 1.24 -7.20 -4.41
N ALA A 118 0.20 -7.24 -3.57
CA ALA A 118 -0.75 -8.34 -3.51
C ALA A 118 -1.59 -8.45 -4.79
N GLN A 119 -2.05 -7.32 -5.34
CA GLN A 119 -2.80 -7.28 -6.61
C GLN A 119 -1.94 -7.69 -7.80
N SER A 120 -0.69 -7.23 -7.86
CA SER A 120 0.28 -7.63 -8.89
C SER A 120 0.57 -9.12 -8.84
N ALA A 121 0.74 -9.68 -7.63
CA ALA A 121 0.90 -11.11 -7.44
C ALA A 121 -0.35 -11.90 -7.88
N ALA A 122 -1.55 -11.42 -7.53
CA ALA A 122 -2.81 -12.03 -7.95
C ALA A 122 -2.97 -12.01 -9.47
N ALA A 123 -2.66 -10.88 -10.13
CA ALA A 123 -2.69 -10.77 -11.59
C ALA A 123 -1.69 -11.72 -12.26
N SER A 124 -0.48 -11.87 -11.69
CA SER A 124 0.52 -12.83 -12.18
C SER A 124 0.06 -14.28 -12.02
N ILE A 125 -0.62 -14.60 -10.93
CA ILE A 125 -1.19 -15.92 -10.70
C ILE A 125 -2.31 -16.20 -11.72
N THR A 126 -3.20 -15.24 -11.95
CA THR A 126 -4.30 -15.40 -12.92
C THR A 126 -3.77 -15.60 -14.34
N GLY A 127 -2.82 -14.75 -14.78
CA GLY A 127 -2.20 -14.88 -16.10
C GLY A 127 -1.39 -16.18 -16.26
N GLY A 128 -0.71 -16.62 -15.18
CA GLY A 128 -0.01 -17.91 -15.17
C GLY A 128 -0.97 -19.11 -15.18
N SER A 129 -2.15 -18.97 -14.57
CA SER A 129 -3.17 -20.02 -14.55
C SER A 129 -3.76 -20.29 -15.94
N ASP A 130 -3.97 -19.24 -16.73
CA ASP A 130 -4.46 -19.38 -18.10
C ASP A 130 -3.45 -20.10 -19.00
N ALA A 131 -2.17 -19.73 -18.92
CA ALA A 131 -1.09 -20.42 -19.64
C ALA A 131 -0.95 -21.89 -19.20
N LEU A 132 -1.04 -22.15 -17.90
CA LEU A 132 -0.99 -23.51 -17.37
C LEU A 132 -2.17 -24.35 -17.83
N LEU A 133 -3.37 -23.76 -17.96
CA LEU A 133 -4.55 -24.43 -18.49
C LEU A 133 -4.35 -24.78 -19.96
N GLU A 134 -3.83 -23.87 -20.77
CA GLU A 134 -3.53 -24.08 -22.19
C GLU A 134 -2.47 -25.19 -22.36
N ASP A 135 -1.36 -25.14 -21.62
CA ASP A 135 -0.32 -26.18 -21.64
C ASP A 135 -0.87 -27.54 -21.17
N SER A 136 -1.76 -27.55 -20.18
CA SER A 136 -2.39 -28.75 -19.66
C SER A 136 -3.33 -29.37 -20.70
N GLN A 137 -4.09 -28.56 -21.44
CA GLN A 137 -4.91 -29.01 -22.54
C GLN A 137 -4.08 -29.56 -23.70
N ALA A 138 -3.02 -28.86 -24.09
CA ALA A 138 -2.11 -29.33 -25.12
C ALA A 138 -1.45 -30.66 -24.76
N LEU A 139 -1.05 -30.83 -23.49
CA LEU A 139 -0.55 -32.12 -23.00
C LEU A 139 -1.58 -33.23 -23.04
N PHE A 140 -2.83 -32.93 -22.65
CA PHE A 140 -3.93 -33.88 -22.71
C PHE A 140 -4.23 -34.30 -24.14
N ASP A 141 -4.23 -33.36 -25.08
CA ASP A 141 -4.45 -33.63 -26.51
C ASP A 141 -3.30 -34.46 -27.10
N ALA A 142 -2.04 -34.15 -26.72
CA ALA A 142 -0.90 -34.96 -27.11
C ALA A 142 -0.97 -36.39 -26.57
N LEU A 143 -1.37 -36.57 -25.30
CA LEU A 143 -1.54 -37.88 -24.68
C LEU A 143 -2.68 -38.69 -25.34
N THR A 144 -3.79 -38.06 -25.70
CA THR A 144 -4.89 -38.67 -26.40
C THR A 144 -4.52 -39.04 -27.83
N ALA A 145 -3.75 -38.20 -28.51
CA ALA A 145 -3.19 -38.50 -29.84
C ALA A 145 -2.23 -39.70 -29.78
N PHE A 146 -1.38 -39.84 -28.79
CA PHE A 146 -0.54 -41.00 -28.55
C PHE A 146 -1.34 -42.25 -28.25
N GLY A 147 -2.45 -42.16 -27.50
CA GLY A 147 -3.32 -43.24 -27.17
C GLY A 147 -4.14 -43.75 -28.37
N SER A 148 -4.39 -42.91 -29.37
CA SER A 148 -5.11 -43.23 -30.60
C SER A 148 -4.23 -43.85 -31.68
N VAL A 149 -2.93 -43.75 -31.61
CA VAL A 149 -1.98 -44.45 -32.48
C VAL A 149 -2.03 -45.94 -32.09
N LYS A 150 -2.72 -46.73 -32.87
CA LYS A 150 -2.78 -48.18 -32.75
C LYS A 150 -1.37 -48.75 -32.93
N SER A 151 -0.60 -48.77 -31.83
CA SER A 151 0.76 -49.22 -31.79
C SER A 151 0.80 -50.74 -31.94
N THR A 152 1.29 -51.22 -33.04
CA THR A 152 1.72 -52.61 -33.25
C THR A 152 3.00 -52.95 -32.48
N ASN A 153 3.46 -52.05 -31.61
CA ASN A 153 4.65 -52.27 -30.80
C ASN A 153 4.30 -52.78 -29.39
N PRO A 154 5.04 -53.75 -28.85
CA PRO A 154 4.76 -54.40 -27.57
C PRO A 154 4.93 -53.44 -26.34
N ILE A 155 5.32 -52.17 -26.55
CA ILE A 155 5.45 -51.14 -25.50
C ILE A 155 4.06 -50.50 -25.15
N GLY A 156 3.01 -50.78 -25.94
CA GLY A 156 1.64 -50.28 -25.73
C GLY A 156 0.85 -51.01 -24.65
N HIS A 157 1.49 -51.65 -23.69
CA HIS A 157 0.76 -52.23 -22.55
C HIS A 157 0.10 -51.13 -21.72
N PRO A 158 -1.22 -51.25 -21.42
CA PRO A 158 -1.95 -50.24 -20.62
C PRO A 158 -1.31 -49.98 -19.25
N LEU A 159 -0.50 -50.90 -18.76
CA LEU A 159 0.30 -50.74 -17.55
C LEU A 159 1.43 -49.69 -17.69
N VAL A 160 2.03 -49.52 -18.87
CA VAL A 160 3.12 -48.53 -19.07
C VAL A 160 2.57 -47.11 -19.09
N SER A 161 1.41 -46.88 -19.71
CA SER A 161 0.75 -45.56 -19.69
C SER A 161 0.24 -45.20 -18.30
N LEU A 162 -0.23 -46.19 -17.52
CA LEU A 162 -0.69 -45.97 -16.15
C LEU A 162 0.48 -45.62 -15.20
N VAL A 163 1.64 -46.28 -15.37
CA VAL A 163 2.85 -46.00 -14.62
C VAL A 163 3.43 -44.61 -14.98
N ALA A 164 3.45 -44.27 -16.28
CA ALA A 164 3.90 -42.96 -16.72
C ALA A 164 3.00 -41.84 -16.21
N GLY A 165 1.67 -42.03 -16.24
CA GLY A 165 0.72 -41.08 -15.65
C GLY A 165 0.87 -40.94 -14.15
N ALA A 166 1.08 -42.03 -13.42
CA ALA A 166 1.33 -41.96 -11.97
C ALA A 166 2.63 -41.22 -11.61
N LEU A 167 3.70 -41.44 -12.40
CA LEU A 167 4.98 -40.71 -12.22
C LEU A 167 4.85 -39.21 -12.51
N ALA A 168 4.07 -38.82 -13.50
CA ALA A 168 3.81 -37.41 -13.80
C ALA A 168 3.04 -36.74 -12.65
N VAL A 169 2.03 -37.38 -12.11
CA VAL A 169 1.27 -36.87 -10.96
C VAL A 169 2.18 -36.75 -9.71
N LEU A 170 2.99 -37.76 -9.44
CA LEU A 170 3.95 -37.73 -8.32
C LEU A 170 4.99 -36.62 -8.48
N SER A 171 5.43 -36.31 -9.71
CA SER A 171 6.35 -35.21 -9.98
C SER A 171 5.71 -33.85 -9.69
N ILE A 172 4.44 -33.66 -10.08
CA ILE A 172 3.70 -32.42 -9.79
C ILE A 172 3.48 -32.25 -8.29
N VAL A 173 3.08 -33.32 -7.60
CA VAL A 173 2.90 -33.28 -6.13
C VAL A 173 4.23 -33.01 -5.43
N GLY A 174 5.33 -33.58 -5.90
CA GLY A 174 6.69 -33.33 -5.39
C GLY A 174 7.14 -31.88 -5.58
N LEU A 175 6.83 -31.26 -6.73
CA LEU A 175 7.10 -29.85 -6.98
C LEU A 175 6.28 -28.94 -6.07
N LEU A 176 4.99 -29.21 -5.94
CA LEU A 176 4.10 -28.44 -5.04
C LEU A 176 4.56 -28.55 -3.59
N PHE A 177 4.95 -29.74 -3.14
CA PHE A 177 5.49 -29.96 -1.80
C PHE A 177 6.83 -29.25 -1.59
N SER A 178 7.69 -29.22 -2.59
CA SER A 178 8.96 -28.50 -2.57
C SER A 178 8.75 -26.98 -2.45
N LEU A 179 7.81 -26.43 -3.22
CA LEU A 179 7.44 -25.01 -3.14
C LEU A 179 6.82 -24.66 -1.79
N TRP A 180 5.93 -25.51 -1.27
CA TRP A 180 5.33 -25.33 0.04
C TRP A 180 6.39 -25.33 1.16
N ARG A 181 7.33 -26.27 1.09
CA ARG A 181 8.46 -26.34 2.03
C ARG A 181 9.42 -25.14 1.93
N ALA A 182 9.62 -24.62 0.72
CA ALA A 182 10.42 -23.40 0.50
C ALA A 182 9.73 -22.15 1.08
N GLN A 183 8.41 -22.07 1.00
CA GLN A 183 7.63 -21.00 1.65
C GLN A 183 7.69 -21.09 3.17
N GLN A 184 7.56 -22.28 3.76
CA GLN A 184 7.69 -22.44 5.22
C GLN A 184 9.05 -21.94 5.74
N LYS A 185 10.15 -22.28 5.06
CA LYS A 185 11.47 -21.77 5.46
C LYS A 185 11.58 -20.24 5.42
N ARG A 186 10.89 -19.58 4.51
CA ARG A 186 10.84 -18.09 4.46
C ARG A 186 10.04 -17.51 5.62
N PHE A 187 8.96 -18.15 6.02
CA PHE A 187 8.17 -17.75 7.19
C PHE A 187 8.96 -17.89 8.49
N ASP A 188 9.70 -18.98 8.65
CA ASP A 188 10.52 -19.23 9.84
C ASP A 188 11.65 -18.20 9.96
N THR A 189 12.32 -17.87 8.83
CA THR A 189 13.39 -16.85 8.82
C THR A 189 12.86 -15.46 9.15
N THR A 190 11.66 -15.11 8.65
CA THR A 190 11.03 -13.80 8.93
C THR A 190 10.60 -13.71 10.40
N LYS A 191 10.13 -14.82 10.98
CA LYS A 191 9.74 -14.89 12.38
C LYS A 191 10.96 -14.75 13.29
N GLU A 192 12.05 -15.46 12.98
CA GLU A 192 13.31 -15.38 13.72
C GLU A 192 13.93 -13.96 13.68
N LEU A 193 13.86 -13.28 12.54
CA LEU A 193 14.31 -11.88 12.42
C LEU A 193 13.44 -10.92 13.24
N ASN A 194 12.12 -11.16 13.28
CA ASN A 194 11.20 -10.35 14.07
C ASN A 194 11.41 -10.56 15.57
N ASP A 195 11.61 -11.80 16.01
CA ASP A 195 11.89 -12.15 17.40
C ASP A 195 13.21 -11.55 17.87
N ARG A 196 14.27 -11.61 17.05
CA ARG A 196 15.57 -10.95 17.33
C ARG A 196 15.45 -9.43 17.40
N ASN A 197 14.64 -8.81 16.55
CA ASN A 197 14.40 -7.36 16.61
C ASN A 197 13.63 -6.97 17.88
N GLN A 198 12.64 -7.77 18.30
CA GLN A 198 11.92 -7.52 19.56
C GLN A 198 12.84 -7.69 20.77
N GLU A 199 13.70 -8.72 20.76
CA GLU A 199 14.67 -8.94 21.84
C GLU A 199 15.70 -7.80 21.92
N ALA A 200 16.18 -7.30 20.77
CA ALA A 200 17.08 -6.15 20.72
C ALA A 200 16.40 -4.86 21.23
N ILE A 201 15.14 -4.63 20.90
CA ILE A 201 14.37 -3.48 21.39
C ILE A 201 14.14 -3.59 22.90
N MET A 202 13.80 -4.77 23.42
CA MET A 202 13.63 -4.95 24.87
C MET A 202 14.94 -4.75 25.63
N ARG A 203 16.06 -5.21 25.07
CA ARG A 203 17.38 -5.01 25.66
C ARG A 203 17.79 -3.54 25.70
N LEU A 204 17.51 -2.78 24.62
CA LEU A 204 17.73 -1.33 24.61
C LEU A 204 16.84 -0.59 25.60
N LEU A 205 15.60 -1.02 25.77
CA LEU A 205 14.68 -0.45 26.77
C LEU A 205 15.14 -0.74 28.20
N ASP A 206 15.68 -1.92 28.45
CA ASP A 206 16.22 -2.33 29.75
C ASP A 206 17.51 -1.55 30.09
N GLU A 207 18.42 -1.39 29.10
CA GLU A 207 19.62 -0.54 29.25
C GLU A 207 19.26 0.94 29.42
N MET A 208 18.24 1.45 28.72
CA MET A 208 17.75 2.82 28.93
C MET A 208 17.06 2.97 30.31
N GLY A 209 16.38 1.94 30.78
CA GLY A 209 15.77 1.89 32.11
C GLY A 209 16.82 1.98 33.22
N SER A 210 17.88 1.19 33.10
CA SER A 210 19.01 1.20 34.06
C SER A 210 19.78 2.52 34.07
N LEU A 211 19.93 3.17 32.90
CA LEU A 211 20.51 4.52 32.80
C LEU A 211 19.61 5.60 33.42
N ALA A 212 18.30 5.44 33.38
CA ALA A 212 17.34 6.38 33.97
C ALA A 212 17.24 6.24 35.50
N GLU A 213 17.52 5.06 36.04
CA GLU A 213 17.57 4.80 37.50
C GLU A 213 18.92 5.18 38.14
N GLY A 214 19.93 5.60 37.35
CA GLY A 214 21.15 6.19 37.87
C GLY A 214 22.14 5.21 38.51
N ASP A 215 22.08 3.96 38.17
CA ASP A 215 23.05 2.95 38.60
C ASP A 215 24.26 2.95 37.64
N LEU A 216 25.27 3.70 38.04
CA LEU A 216 26.64 3.72 37.47
C LEU A 216 27.50 2.71 38.24
#